data_ecf6bfc5f9f14955bfe8d8b33aa969a6
#
_entry.id   ecf6bfc5f9f14955bfe8d8b33aa969a6
#
_cell.length_a   1.000
_cell.length_b   1.000
_cell.length_c   1.000
_cell.angle_alpha   90.00
_cell.angle_beta   90.00
_cell.angle_gamma   90.00
#
_symmetry.space_group_name_H-M   'P 1'
#
loop_
_entity.id
_entity.type
_entity.pdbx_description
1 polymer ?
#
loop_
_entity_poly.entity_id
_entity_poly.type
_entity_poly.pdbx_seq_one_letter_code
_entity_poly.pdbx_strand_id
1 'polypeptide(L)'
;MRKACLTAISVALLVGCSTDITGSAVADSPSDQTFDPCTIPDTTITAAGLDPASKDSMADKGYTTPGWTICGWDSISGEDWYTFDVYFTPDYDLNDVRENPQNSGFQSVEVTDRNALVYQSRVTDTENSCEIAFDTAIGLALFSASRKGSSQSSRDLCEIVVRHTRSISPAVPKS
;
A
#
# COMPACT_ATOMS: atom_id res chain seq x y z
N MET A 1 45.86 69.71 -42.71
CA MET A 1 46.29 68.86 -41.61
C MET A 1 45.04 68.07 -41.15
N ARG A 2 44.90 66.83 -41.64
CA ARG A 2 43.75 65.99 -41.31
C ARG A 2 44.29 64.78 -40.51
N LYS A 3 43.90 64.66 -39.28
CA LYS A 3 44.20 63.52 -38.41
C LYS A 3 43.14 62.46 -38.62
N ALA A 4 43.55 61.31 -39.12
CA ALA A 4 42.73 60.13 -39.22
C ALA A 4 42.77 59.39 -37.89
N CYS A 5 41.60 59.14 -37.34
CA CYS A 5 41.39 58.31 -36.13
C CYS A 5 41.04 56.87 -36.57
N LEU A 6 41.96 55.93 -36.29
CA LEU A 6 41.71 54.51 -36.50
C LEU A 6 41.02 53.96 -35.26
N THR A 7 39.79 53.49 -35.42
CA THR A 7 39.03 52.73 -34.41
C THR A 7 39.30 51.22 -34.56
N ALA A 8 40.00 50.64 -33.61
CA ALA A 8 40.20 49.21 -33.53
C ALA A 8 38.92 48.53 -32.94
N ILE A 9 38.33 47.63 -33.72
CA ILE A 9 37.19 46.79 -33.28
C ILE A 9 37.78 45.52 -32.70
N SER A 10 37.65 45.35 -31.39
CA SER A 10 37.97 44.11 -30.68
C SER A 10 36.79 43.14 -30.76
N VAL A 11 36.96 42.04 -31.48
CA VAL A 11 36.02 40.93 -31.52
C VAL A 11 36.30 40.02 -30.32
N ALA A 12 35.40 40.01 -29.36
CA ALA A 12 35.42 39.06 -28.23
C ALA A 12 34.84 37.72 -28.67
N LEU A 13 35.65 36.69 -28.76
CA LEU A 13 35.23 35.31 -28.98
C LEU A 13 34.70 34.75 -27.64
N LEU A 14 33.36 34.55 -27.54
CA LEU A 14 32.73 33.82 -26.47
C LEU A 14 32.93 32.32 -26.72
N VAL A 15 33.87 31.71 -26.01
CA VAL A 15 34.01 30.26 -25.94
C VAL A 15 32.93 29.77 -24.97
N GLY A 16 31.81 29.28 -25.51
CA GLY A 16 30.80 28.58 -24.74
C GLY A 16 31.33 27.20 -24.34
N CYS A 17 31.56 26.98 -23.04
CA CYS A 17 31.71 25.63 -22.50
C CYS A 17 30.38 24.95 -22.54
N SER A 18 30.15 24.07 -23.51
CA SER A 18 29.09 23.06 -23.44
C SER A 18 29.54 21.96 -22.46
N THR A 19 29.08 22.01 -21.23
CA THR A 19 29.16 20.85 -20.34
C THR A 19 28.12 19.84 -20.81
N ASP A 20 28.56 18.78 -21.48
CA ASP A 20 27.75 17.59 -21.70
C ASP A 20 27.38 17.01 -20.31
N ILE A 21 26.15 17.23 -19.86
CA ILE A 21 25.59 16.54 -18.73
C ILE A 21 25.23 15.14 -19.25
N THR A 22 26.14 14.19 -19.13
CA THR A 22 25.84 12.78 -19.22
C THR A 22 25.05 12.42 -17.95
N GLY A 23 23.76 12.76 -17.95
CA GLY A 23 22.82 12.21 -16.99
C GLY A 23 22.66 10.72 -17.30
N SER A 24 23.28 9.85 -16.49
CA SER A 24 22.85 8.47 -16.44
C SER A 24 21.37 8.50 -16.07
N ALA A 25 20.52 7.92 -16.92
CA ALA A 25 19.15 7.63 -16.51
C ALA A 25 19.24 6.76 -15.24
N VAL A 26 18.92 7.34 -14.09
CA VAL A 26 18.67 6.56 -12.89
C VAL A 26 17.50 5.70 -13.29
N ALA A 27 17.68 4.38 -13.32
CA ALA A 27 16.57 3.45 -13.48
C ALA A 27 15.53 3.84 -12.42
N ASP A 28 14.28 4.01 -12.85
CA ASP A 28 13.17 4.29 -11.94
C ASP A 28 13.31 3.35 -10.76
N SER A 29 13.44 3.93 -9.57
CA SER A 29 13.50 3.15 -8.34
C SER A 29 12.21 2.32 -8.26
N PRO A 30 12.27 1.05 -7.80
CA PRO A 30 11.07 0.22 -7.63
C PRO A 30 9.95 0.88 -6.81
N SER A 31 10.27 1.98 -6.12
CA SER A 31 9.34 2.76 -5.28
C SER A 31 8.24 3.53 -6.03
N ASP A 32 8.26 3.60 -7.37
CA ASP A 32 7.17 4.22 -8.13
C ASP A 32 6.03 3.23 -8.45
N GLN A 33 6.20 1.94 -8.14
CA GLN A 33 5.14 0.95 -8.28
C GLN A 33 4.37 0.85 -6.96
N THR A 34 3.22 1.48 -6.91
CA THR A 34 2.27 1.32 -5.80
C THR A 34 1.07 0.50 -6.26
N PHE A 35 0.53 -0.30 -5.36
CA PHE A 35 -0.74 -1.00 -5.58
C PHE A 35 -1.85 -0.26 -4.85
N ASP A 36 -2.96 0.00 -5.55
CA ASP A 36 -4.17 0.55 -4.93
C ASP A 36 -5.18 -0.57 -4.68
N PRO A 37 -5.44 -0.94 -3.41
CA PRO A 37 -6.43 -1.94 -3.06
C PRO A 37 -7.83 -1.66 -3.60
N CYS A 38 -8.21 -0.40 -3.80
CA CYS A 38 -9.51 -0.03 -4.37
C CYS A 38 -9.69 -0.45 -5.84
N THR A 39 -8.63 -0.91 -6.50
CA THR A 39 -8.66 -1.48 -7.86
C THR A 39 -8.98 -2.98 -7.89
N ILE A 40 -9.07 -3.64 -6.73
CA ILE A 40 -9.49 -5.05 -6.65
C ILE A 40 -10.86 -5.20 -7.29
N PRO A 41 -11.05 -6.14 -8.24
CA PRO A 41 -12.30 -6.28 -8.97
C PRO A 41 -13.50 -6.60 -8.04
N ASP A 42 -14.65 -5.99 -8.31
CA ASP A 42 -15.88 -6.23 -7.55
C ASP A 42 -16.29 -7.71 -7.54
N THR A 43 -15.98 -8.43 -8.60
CA THR A 43 -16.21 -9.90 -8.68
C THR A 43 -15.36 -10.67 -7.67
N THR A 44 -14.12 -10.22 -7.40
CA THR A 44 -13.25 -10.82 -6.37
C THR A 44 -13.78 -10.51 -4.98
N ILE A 45 -14.22 -9.27 -4.74
CA ILE A 45 -14.83 -8.85 -3.47
C ILE A 45 -16.10 -9.64 -3.18
N THR A 46 -16.99 -9.78 -4.16
CA THR A 46 -18.21 -10.60 -4.05
C THR A 46 -17.87 -12.06 -3.76
N ALA A 47 -16.91 -12.64 -4.47
CA ALA A 47 -16.49 -14.04 -4.28
C ALA A 47 -15.88 -14.27 -2.88
N ALA A 48 -15.26 -13.24 -2.30
CA ALA A 48 -14.77 -13.27 -0.93
C ALA A 48 -15.89 -13.20 0.12
N GLY A 49 -17.13 -12.85 -0.26
CA GLY A 49 -18.25 -12.67 0.65
C GLY A 49 -18.32 -11.28 1.28
N LEU A 50 -17.75 -10.30 0.58
CA LEU A 50 -17.80 -8.88 0.95
C LEU A 50 -18.74 -8.12 -0.02
N ASP A 51 -19.28 -6.99 0.42
CA ASP A 51 -20.18 -6.17 -0.39
C ASP A 51 -19.37 -5.14 -1.21
N PRO A 52 -19.27 -5.27 -2.53
CA PRO A 52 -18.55 -4.30 -3.35
C PRO A 52 -19.21 -2.91 -3.37
N ALA A 53 -20.53 -2.83 -3.07
CA ALA A 53 -21.21 -1.54 -2.99
C ALA A 53 -20.83 -0.73 -1.73
N SER A 54 -20.27 -1.40 -0.72
CA SER A 54 -19.77 -0.78 0.50
C SER A 54 -18.33 -0.26 0.40
N LYS A 55 -17.71 -0.34 -0.77
CA LYS A 55 -16.32 0.06 -0.97
C LYS A 55 -16.04 1.44 -0.37
N ASP A 56 -15.04 1.48 0.50
CA ASP A 56 -14.61 2.65 1.23
C ASP A 56 -13.14 2.96 0.94
N SER A 57 -12.90 3.99 0.13
CA SER A 57 -11.56 4.52 -0.12
C SER A 57 -11.26 5.64 0.87
N MET A 58 -10.22 5.49 1.67
CA MET A 58 -9.78 6.56 2.57
C MET A 58 -9.35 7.80 1.78
N ALA A 59 -8.71 7.62 0.63
CA ALA A 59 -8.26 8.72 -0.23
C ALA A 59 -9.45 9.53 -0.78
N ASP A 60 -10.54 8.89 -1.20
CA ASP A 60 -11.72 9.56 -1.72
C ASP A 60 -12.43 10.41 -0.65
N LYS A 61 -12.26 10.04 0.62
CA LYS A 61 -12.74 10.81 1.77
C LYS A 61 -11.81 11.95 2.19
N GLY A 62 -10.68 12.11 1.51
CA GLY A 62 -9.66 13.10 1.84
C GLY A 62 -8.76 12.72 3.02
N TYR A 63 -8.80 11.47 3.47
CA TYR A 63 -7.89 10.95 4.47
C TYR A 63 -6.71 10.25 3.79
N THR A 64 -5.50 10.74 4.04
CA THR A 64 -4.28 10.12 3.54
C THR A 64 -3.43 9.66 4.72
N THR A 65 -3.01 8.41 4.68
CA THR A 65 -1.99 7.88 5.58
C THR A 65 -0.68 7.83 4.80
N PRO A 66 0.34 8.63 5.16
CA PRO A 66 1.59 8.66 4.42
C PRO A 66 2.17 7.24 4.25
N GLY A 67 2.56 6.89 3.02
CA GLY A 67 3.13 5.59 2.69
C GLY A 67 2.11 4.44 2.57
N TRP A 68 0.80 4.67 2.78
CA TRP A 68 -0.23 3.65 2.72
C TRP A 68 -1.34 3.98 1.74
N THR A 69 -1.77 2.98 0.97
CA THR A 69 -3.04 2.98 0.25
C THR A 69 -4.01 2.03 0.96
N ILE A 70 -5.27 2.45 1.13
CA ILE A 70 -6.23 1.74 1.99
C ILE A 70 -7.59 1.70 1.32
N CYS A 71 -8.18 0.52 1.26
CA CYS A 71 -9.56 0.31 0.82
C CYS A 71 -10.25 -0.71 1.69
N GLY A 72 -11.48 -0.42 2.10
CA GLY A 72 -12.29 -1.27 2.96
C GLY A 72 -13.62 -1.69 2.34
N TRP A 73 -14.18 -2.77 2.87
CA TRP A 73 -15.50 -3.28 2.51
C TRP A 73 -16.20 -3.83 3.75
N ASP A 74 -17.51 -3.76 3.72
CA ASP A 74 -18.37 -4.43 4.67
C ASP A 74 -18.59 -5.89 4.26
N SER A 75 -18.90 -6.73 5.24
CA SER A 75 -19.44 -8.06 4.97
C SER A 75 -20.83 -7.96 4.33
N ILE A 76 -21.21 -8.95 3.50
CA ILE A 76 -22.56 -9.00 2.91
C ILE A 76 -23.64 -9.03 3.99
N SER A 77 -24.83 -8.50 3.62
CA SER A 77 -26.00 -8.39 4.48
C SER A 77 -26.34 -9.72 5.20
N GLY A 78 -26.52 -9.64 6.51
CA GLY A 78 -26.72 -10.78 7.41
C GLY A 78 -25.50 -11.10 8.27
N GLU A 79 -24.33 -10.64 7.92
CA GLU A 79 -23.10 -10.71 8.69
C GLU A 79 -22.47 -9.33 8.94
N ASP A 80 -23.27 -8.26 8.90
CA ASP A 80 -22.83 -6.85 8.97
C ASP A 80 -22.33 -6.44 10.37
N TRP A 81 -21.39 -7.22 10.92
CA TRP A 81 -20.83 -6.97 12.24
C TRP A 81 -19.32 -6.70 12.22
N TYR A 82 -18.68 -6.77 11.06
CA TYR A 82 -17.26 -6.47 10.87
C TYR A 82 -17.02 -5.73 9.54
N THR A 83 -15.92 -5.00 9.48
CA THR A 83 -15.33 -4.47 8.26
C THR A 83 -14.12 -5.32 7.87
N PHE A 84 -13.77 -5.27 6.61
CA PHE A 84 -12.57 -5.88 6.08
C PHE A 84 -11.79 -4.86 5.27
N ASP A 85 -10.59 -4.55 5.70
CA ASP A 85 -9.75 -3.53 5.12
C ASP A 85 -8.49 -4.14 4.51
N VAL A 86 -8.07 -3.62 3.35
CA VAL A 86 -6.84 -3.96 2.66
C VAL A 86 -5.95 -2.73 2.62
N TYR A 87 -4.74 -2.89 3.13
CA TYR A 87 -3.69 -1.89 3.17
C TYR A 87 -2.54 -2.34 2.27
N PHE A 88 -1.91 -1.39 1.62
CA PHE A 88 -0.68 -1.64 0.89
C PHE A 88 0.33 -0.54 1.14
N THR A 89 1.61 -0.91 1.24
CA THR A 89 2.72 0.02 1.37
C THR A 89 3.96 -0.51 0.65
N PRO A 90 4.68 0.33 -0.11
CA PRO A 90 5.98 -0.02 -0.67
C PRO A 90 7.13 0.12 0.35
N ASP A 91 6.88 0.74 1.52
CA ASP A 91 7.92 1.20 2.44
C ASP A 91 8.25 0.19 3.55
N TYR A 92 7.42 -0.84 3.73
CA TYR A 92 7.56 -1.84 4.81
C TYR A 92 7.57 -3.27 4.29
N ASP A 93 8.06 -4.19 5.12
CA ASP A 93 8.06 -5.63 4.89
C ASP A 93 7.59 -6.43 6.14
N LEU A 94 7.56 -7.77 6.04
CA LEU A 94 7.16 -8.63 7.17
C LEU A 94 8.11 -8.55 8.39
N ASN A 95 9.35 -8.08 8.23
CA ASN A 95 10.25 -7.90 9.38
C ASN A 95 9.80 -6.68 10.17
N ASP A 96 9.41 -5.59 9.50
CA ASP A 96 8.84 -4.42 10.17
C ASP A 96 7.60 -4.79 10.98
N VAL A 97 6.73 -5.66 10.43
CA VAL A 97 5.56 -6.17 11.17
C VAL A 97 5.97 -6.92 12.43
N ARG A 98 7.01 -7.78 12.36
CA ARG A 98 7.50 -8.55 13.51
C ARG A 98 8.19 -7.68 14.56
N GLU A 99 8.91 -6.67 14.11
CA GLU A 99 9.69 -5.77 14.99
C GLU A 99 8.83 -4.69 15.64
N ASN A 100 7.61 -4.47 15.15
CA ASN A 100 6.70 -3.49 15.72
C ASN A 100 6.23 -3.95 17.12
N PRO A 101 6.58 -3.23 18.21
CA PRO A 101 6.22 -3.62 19.57
C PRO A 101 4.73 -3.53 19.88
N GLN A 102 3.95 -2.94 18.99
CA GLN A 102 2.49 -2.91 19.06
C GLN A 102 1.85 -4.21 18.61
N ASN A 103 2.58 -5.06 17.90
CA ASN A 103 2.08 -6.31 17.35
C ASN A 103 2.41 -7.49 18.27
N SER A 104 1.53 -8.47 18.32
CA SER A 104 1.67 -9.65 19.19
C SER A 104 0.88 -10.86 18.65
N GLY A 105 1.06 -12.02 19.26
CA GLY A 105 0.26 -13.21 18.92
C GLY A 105 0.55 -13.79 17.53
N PHE A 106 1.76 -13.61 17.03
CA PHE A 106 2.15 -14.03 15.68
C PHE A 106 1.97 -15.53 15.42
N GLN A 107 1.30 -15.84 14.32
CA GLN A 107 1.14 -17.18 13.77
C GLN A 107 1.47 -17.18 12.28
N SER A 108 2.37 -18.08 11.87
CA SER A 108 2.66 -18.29 10.44
C SER A 108 1.57 -19.13 9.81
N VAL A 109 1.03 -18.67 8.69
CA VAL A 109 0.02 -19.36 7.89
C VAL A 109 0.40 -19.31 6.43
N GLU A 110 -0.09 -20.28 5.65
CA GLU A 110 0.00 -20.23 4.19
C GLU A 110 -1.30 -19.69 3.62
N VAL A 111 -1.18 -18.65 2.79
CA VAL A 111 -2.30 -18.05 2.06
C VAL A 111 -2.03 -18.20 0.57
N THR A 112 -2.76 -19.12 -0.08
CA THR A 112 -2.53 -19.51 -1.46
C THR A 112 -1.12 -20.11 -1.61
N ASP A 113 -0.16 -19.37 -2.15
CA ASP A 113 1.24 -19.75 -2.35
C ASP A 113 2.21 -18.81 -1.59
N ARG A 114 1.73 -18.10 -0.55
CA ARG A 114 2.46 -17.07 0.18
C ARG A 114 2.58 -17.41 1.65
N ASN A 115 3.76 -17.19 2.21
CA ASN A 115 3.94 -17.19 3.65
C ASN A 115 3.39 -15.88 4.23
N ALA A 116 2.43 -15.98 5.13
CA ALA A 116 1.80 -14.85 5.77
C ALA A 116 1.90 -14.94 7.30
N LEU A 117 1.79 -13.81 7.96
CA LEU A 117 1.70 -13.71 9.43
C LEU A 117 0.30 -13.23 9.81
N VAL A 118 -0.39 -14.02 10.62
CA VAL A 118 -1.56 -13.58 11.38
C VAL A 118 -1.08 -13.02 12.71
N TYR A 119 -1.65 -11.90 13.16
CA TYR A 119 -1.26 -11.26 14.41
C TYR A 119 -2.36 -10.32 14.93
N GLN A 120 -2.18 -9.81 16.13
CA GLN A 120 -3.02 -8.78 16.73
C GLN A 120 -2.21 -7.49 16.91
N SER A 121 -2.81 -6.35 16.61
CA SER A 121 -2.18 -5.04 16.76
C SER A 121 -2.90 -4.19 17.81
N ARG A 122 -2.13 -3.56 18.71
CA ARG A 122 -2.68 -2.60 19.67
C ARG A 122 -3.08 -1.28 19.02
N VAL A 123 -2.63 -1.03 17.79
CA VAL A 123 -3.03 0.16 17.03
C VAL A 123 -4.50 0.07 16.65
N THR A 124 -4.97 -1.15 16.33
CA THR A 124 -6.33 -1.40 15.87
C THR A 124 -7.28 -1.90 16.96
N ASP A 125 -6.79 -2.20 18.16
CA ASP A 125 -7.55 -2.84 19.24
C ASP A 125 -7.53 -4.39 19.17
N THR A 126 -6.70 -4.99 20.00
CA THR A 126 -6.44 -6.44 20.01
C THR A 126 -7.67 -7.33 20.26
N GLU A 127 -8.73 -6.79 20.87
CA GLU A 127 -9.95 -7.56 21.15
C GLU A 127 -10.97 -7.49 20.00
N ASN A 128 -10.84 -6.44 19.17
CA ASN A 128 -11.83 -6.12 18.16
C ASN A 128 -11.29 -6.20 16.72
N SER A 129 -10.03 -6.62 16.53
CA SER A 129 -9.46 -6.84 15.20
C SER A 129 -8.50 -8.03 15.17
N CYS A 130 -8.22 -8.49 13.95
CA CYS A 130 -7.13 -9.42 13.66
C CYS A 130 -6.58 -9.07 12.29
N GLU A 131 -5.26 -9.09 12.18
CA GLU A 131 -4.52 -8.73 10.99
C GLU A 131 -3.80 -9.94 10.39
N ILE A 132 -3.59 -9.89 9.07
CA ILE A 132 -2.71 -10.79 8.36
C ILE A 132 -1.91 -10.00 7.33
N ALA A 133 -0.63 -10.28 7.22
CA ALA A 133 0.26 -9.61 6.28
C ALA A 133 1.16 -10.60 5.55
N PHE A 134 1.56 -10.23 4.33
CA PHE A 134 2.57 -10.94 3.54
C PHE A 134 3.33 -9.98 2.62
N ASP A 135 4.57 -10.35 2.29
CA ASP A 135 5.39 -9.62 1.33
C ASP A 135 4.89 -9.83 -0.10
N THR A 136 5.04 -8.78 -0.91
CA THR A 136 4.89 -8.81 -2.36
C THR A 136 6.21 -8.35 -3.01
N ALA A 137 6.35 -8.48 -4.33
CA ALA A 137 7.53 -8.00 -5.04
C ALA A 137 7.73 -6.46 -4.95
N ILE A 138 6.69 -5.72 -4.54
CA ILE A 138 6.67 -4.25 -4.53
C ILE A 138 6.32 -3.64 -3.16
N GLY A 139 6.34 -4.44 -2.10
CA GLY A 139 6.03 -3.98 -0.73
C GLY A 139 5.18 -4.95 0.06
N LEU A 140 4.56 -4.46 1.12
CA LEU A 140 3.76 -5.23 2.06
C LEU A 140 2.26 -5.08 1.77
N ALA A 141 1.55 -6.18 1.71
CA ALA A 141 0.10 -6.23 1.76
C ALA A 141 -0.35 -6.66 3.16
N LEU A 142 -1.25 -5.88 3.76
CA LEU A 142 -1.83 -6.12 5.07
C LEU A 142 -3.35 -6.13 4.96
N PHE A 143 -4.00 -7.05 5.64
CA PHE A 143 -5.45 -7.17 5.70
C PHE A 143 -5.90 -7.16 7.15
N SER A 144 -7.01 -6.51 7.41
CA SER A 144 -7.60 -6.43 8.75
C SER A 144 -9.07 -6.80 8.71
N ALA A 145 -9.51 -7.60 9.66
CA ALA A 145 -10.91 -7.79 9.96
C ALA A 145 -11.20 -7.13 11.31
N SER A 146 -12.08 -6.14 11.32
CA SER A 146 -12.38 -5.33 12.50
C SER A 146 -13.86 -5.35 12.83
N ARG A 147 -14.18 -5.51 14.11
CA ARG A 147 -15.56 -5.50 14.62
C ARG A 147 -16.19 -4.11 14.49
N LYS A 148 -17.43 -4.04 14.03
CA LYS A 148 -18.19 -2.79 13.98
C LYS A 148 -18.79 -2.46 15.35
N GLY A 149 -18.37 -1.35 15.93
CA GLY A 149 -18.94 -0.80 17.14
C GLY A 149 -19.02 -1.82 18.27
N SER A 150 -20.18 -1.91 18.94
CA SER A 150 -20.45 -2.85 20.03
C SER A 150 -21.09 -4.17 19.57
N SER A 151 -20.96 -4.52 18.29
CA SER A 151 -21.52 -5.77 17.75
C SER A 151 -20.98 -6.97 18.52
N GLN A 152 -21.88 -7.85 18.95
CA GLN A 152 -21.48 -9.08 19.63
C GLN A 152 -21.56 -10.26 18.66
N SER A 153 -20.41 -10.83 18.33
CA SER A 153 -20.31 -12.09 17.60
C SER A 153 -19.29 -12.98 18.29
N SER A 154 -19.59 -14.26 18.40
CA SER A 154 -18.67 -15.26 18.92
C SER A 154 -17.69 -15.77 17.86
N ARG A 155 -17.77 -15.27 16.63
CA ARG A 155 -16.89 -15.70 15.53
C ARG A 155 -15.51 -15.08 15.69
N ASP A 156 -14.49 -15.87 15.39
CA ASP A 156 -13.09 -15.47 15.46
C ASP A 156 -12.72 -14.56 14.27
N LEU A 157 -12.26 -13.34 14.55
CA LEU A 157 -11.81 -12.39 13.54
C LEU A 157 -10.56 -12.88 12.81
N CYS A 158 -9.71 -13.68 13.46
CA CYS A 158 -8.52 -14.24 12.80
C CYS A 158 -8.90 -15.32 11.77
N GLU A 159 -9.92 -16.11 12.01
CA GLU A 159 -10.46 -17.03 10.99
C GLU A 159 -11.08 -16.27 9.83
N ILE A 160 -11.76 -15.16 10.12
CA ILE A 160 -12.39 -14.30 9.10
C ILE A 160 -11.33 -13.65 8.22
N VAL A 161 -10.30 -13.02 8.82
CA VAL A 161 -9.25 -12.35 8.05
C VAL A 161 -8.51 -13.34 7.15
N VAL A 162 -8.16 -14.53 7.64
CA VAL A 162 -7.51 -15.57 6.83
C VAL A 162 -8.39 -16.03 5.67
N ARG A 163 -9.70 -16.23 5.91
CA ARG A 163 -10.64 -16.67 4.87
C ARG A 163 -10.75 -15.67 3.73
N HIS A 164 -10.96 -14.38 4.05
CA HIS A 164 -11.09 -13.33 3.04
C HIS A 164 -9.77 -13.09 2.30
N THR A 165 -8.66 -13.07 3.04
CA THR A 165 -7.33 -12.90 2.43
C THR A 165 -7.02 -14.00 1.42
N ARG A 166 -7.38 -15.27 1.69
CA ARG A 166 -7.24 -16.36 0.70
C ARG A 166 -7.99 -16.10 -0.60
N SER A 167 -9.18 -15.52 -0.51
CA SER A 167 -10.00 -15.22 -1.68
C SER A 167 -9.49 -14.01 -2.46
N ILE A 168 -8.91 -13.04 -1.77
CA ILE A 168 -8.50 -11.75 -2.35
C ILE A 168 -7.03 -11.76 -2.80
N SER A 169 -6.15 -12.52 -2.13
CA SER A 169 -4.71 -12.54 -2.40
C SER A 169 -4.30 -12.78 -3.86
N PRO A 170 -5.06 -13.53 -4.71
CA PRO A 170 -4.73 -13.64 -6.12
C PRO A 170 -4.83 -12.33 -6.92
N ALA A 171 -5.58 -11.33 -6.41
CA ALA A 171 -5.72 -10.01 -7.03
C ALA A 171 -4.68 -8.99 -6.52
N VAL A 172 -3.83 -9.39 -5.57
CA VAL A 172 -2.74 -8.57 -5.01
C VAL A 172 -1.43 -8.90 -5.72
N PRO A 173 -0.49 -7.94 -5.90
CA PRO A 173 0.79 -8.17 -6.55
C PRO A 173 1.49 -9.43 -6.02
N LYS A 174 2.12 -10.20 -6.91
CA LYS A 174 2.84 -11.44 -6.53
C LYS A 174 4.08 -11.13 -5.70
N SER A 175 4.55 -12.14 -4.98
CA SER A 175 5.85 -12.12 -4.28
C SER A 175 6.99 -12.36 -5.23
#